data_b88ee196e0c9f76b9a62461a04f965b6
#
_entry.id   b88ee196e0c9f76b9a62461a04f965b6
#
_cell.length_a   1.000
_cell.length_b   1.000
_cell.length_c   1.000
_cell.angle_alpha   90.00
_cell.angle_beta   90.00
_cell.angle_gamma   90.00
#
_symmetry.space_group_name_H-M   'P 1'
#
loop_
_entity.id
_entity.type
_entity.pdbx_description
1 polymer ?
#
loop_
_entity_poly.entity_id
_entity_poly.type
_entity_poly.pdbx_seq_one_letter_code
_entity_poly.pdbx_strand_id
1 'polypeptide(L)'
;MCIRDSDRVKAVADACRQRGIPIRIGVNSGSLEKEILAKYGHPTPEALCDSALYHASLLEKFDFNDIVLSMKSSTVSTMIKAYELAAERCDYPLHLGVTEAGTERMGIIKSSAGIGALLLHGIGDTIRVSLTADPVKEVYAAHDILKALDIEKDGVQFVSCPTCGRTRIDLVKIANEVEDKLRNCKKNIKVAVMGCVVNGPGEAREADIGIAGGDGCGLVFKKGEILRKVPEDKLVDALLEEVEKL
;
A
#
# COMPACT_ATOMS: atom_id res chain seq x y z
N MET A 1 5.04 -12.40 -23.03
CA MET A 1 5.28 -13.64 -23.78
C MET A 1 4.12 -14.58 -23.48
N CYS A 2 3.21 -14.78 -24.44
CA CYS A 2 2.08 -15.73 -24.23
C CYS A 2 2.58 -17.14 -24.51
N ILE A 3 2.89 -17.90 -23.46
CA ILE A 3 3.22 -19.32 -23.56
C ILE A 3 1.89 -20.06 -23.57
N ARG A 4 1.37 -20.39 -24.77
CA ARG A 4 0.13 -21.18 -24.94
C ARG A 4 0.42 -22.58 -25.52
N ASP A 5 1.66 -22.79 -25.93
CA ASP A 5 2.14 -24.05 -26.49
C ASP A 5 2.41 -25.02 -25.33
N SER A 6 1.78 -26.18 -25.35
CA SER A 6 1.85 -27.21 -24.30
C SER A 6 3.29 -27.57 -23.94
N ASP A 7 4.17 -27.71 -24.95
CA ASP A 7 5.57 -28.09 -24.73
C ASP A 7 6.36 -26.97 -24.02
N ARG A 8 6.06 -25.72 -24.32
CA ARG A 8 6.70 -24.57 -23.66
C ARG A 8 6.21 -24.41 -22.24
N VAL A 9 4.91 -24.61 -21.98
CA VAL A 9 4.36 -24.60 -20.61
C VAL A 9 5.04 -25.69 -19.79
N LYS A 10 5.14 -26.90 -20.33
CA LYS A 10 5.84 -28.03 -19.69
C LYS A 10 7.30 -27.68 -19.37
N ALA A 11 8.05 -27.15 -20.33
CA ALA A 11 9.46 -26.79 -20.14
C ALA A 11 9.65 -25.77 -19.01
N VAL A 12 8.77 -24.76 -18.91
CA VAL A 12 8.81 -23.76 -17.82
C VAL A 12 8.45 -24.43 -16.48
N ALA A 13 7.38 -25.22 -16.42
CA ALA A 13 6.97 -25.92 -15.21
C ALA A 13 8.10 -26.84 -14.69
N ASP A 14 8.74 -27.62 -15.58
CA ASP A 14 9.85 -28.49 -15.22
C ASP A 14 11.06 -27.72 -14.69
N ALA A 15 11.44 -26.62 -15.34
CA ALA A 15 12.55 -25.79 -14.92
C ALA A 15 12.30 -25.12 -13.55
N CYS A 16 11.07 -24.65 -13.30
CA CYS A 16 10.67 -24.07 -12.02
C CYS A 16 10.62 -25.11 -10.90
N ARG A 17 10.07 -26.29 -11.19
CA ARG A 17 10.05 -27.42 -10.25
C ARG A 17 11.44 -27.84 -9.80
N GLN A 18 12.40 -27.97 -10.72
CA GLN A 18 13.78 -28.29 -10.41
C GLN A 18 14.46 -27.31 -9.45
N ARG A 19 14.00 -26.07 -9.42
CA ARG A 19 14.58 -25.00 -8.60
C ARG A 19 13.73 -24.61 -7.40
N GLY A 20 12.55 -25.21 -7.22
CA GLY A 20 11.61 -24.84 -6.18
C GLY A 20 11.13 -23.39 -6.31
N ILE A 21 10.85 -22.93 -7.54
CA ILE A 21 10.45 -21.54 -7.82
C ILE A 21 8.97 -21.54 -8.23
N PRO A 22 8.11 -20.73 -7.58
CA PRO A 22 6.71 -20.58 -7.98
C PRO A 22 6.57 -19.88 -9.33
N ILE A 23 5.45 -20.13 -10.02
CA ILE A 23 5.09 -19.48 -11.27
C ILE A 23 3.97 -18.49 -11.02
N ARG A 24 4.21 -17.19 -11.31
CA ARG A 24 3.16 -16.20 -11.30
C ARG A 24 2.51 -16.06 -12.67
N ILE A 25 1.22 -16.38 -12.72
CA ILE A 25 0.35 -16.13 -13.85
C ILE A 25 -0.07 -14.66 -13.80
N GLY A 26 0.20 -13.90 -14.86
CA GLY A 26 -0.14 -12.49 -14.97
C GLY A 26 -1.12 -12.23 -16.10
N VAL A 27 -2.37 -11.92 -15.78
CA VAL A 27 -3.40 -11.50 -16.72
C VAL A 27 -3.53 -9.98 -16.68
N ASN A 28 -3.60 -9.34 -17.85
CA ASN A 28 -3.86 -7.91 -17.98
C ASN A 28 -5.09 -7.69 -18.86
N SER A 29 -5.93 -6.74 -18.50
CA SER A 29 -7.13 -6.39 -19.26
C SER A 29 -6.88 -6.04 -20.73
N GLY A 30 -5.71 -5.46 -21.02
CA GLY A 30 -5.31 -5.10 -22.40
C GLY A 30 -4.77 -6.25 -23.24
N SER A 31 -4.63 -7.48 -22.71
CA SER A 31 -4.00 -8.61 -23.42
C SER A 31 -4.70 -9.95 -23.18
N LEU A 32 -6.00 -9.92 -22.97
CA LEU A 32 -6.82 -11.14 -22.86
C LEU A 32 -6.84 -11.94 -24.16
N GLU A 33 -7.05 -13.24 -24.03
CA GLU A 33 -7.19 -14.20 -25.13
C GLU A 33 -8.39 -13.84 -26.01
N LYS A 34 -8.26 -14.12 -27.32
CA LYS A 34 -9.33 -13.88 -28.28
C LYS A 34 -10.59 -14.67 -27.95
N GLU A 35 -10.43 -15.88 -27.46
CA GLU A 35 -11.51 -16.78 -27.07
C GLU A 35 -12.27 -16.24 -25.85
N ILE A 36 -11.55 -15.71 -24.87
CA ILE A 36 -12.12 -15.06 -23.68
C ILE A 36 -12.84 -13.78 -24.11
N LEU A 37 -12.21 -12.94 -24.93
CA LEU A 37 -12.85 -11.72 -25.45
C LEU A 37 -14.08 -12.03 -26.29
N ALA A 38 -14.09 -13.12 -27.08
CA ALA A 38 -15.27 -13.53 -27.84
C ALA A 38 -16.42 -13.96 -26.92
N LYS A 39 -16.13 -14.56 -25.77
CA LYS A 39 -17.13 -14.96 -24.76
C LYS A 39 -17.74 -13.76 -24.02
N TYR A 40 -16.92 -12.80 -23.64
CA TYR A 40 -17.34 -11.71 -22.75
C TYR A 40 -17.53 -10.35 -23.45
N GLY A 41 -17.14 -10.23 -24.71
CA GLY A 41 -17.21 -9.00 -25.51
C GLY A 41 -16.14 -7.95 -25.18
N HIS A 42 -15.73 -7.83 -23.92
CA HIS A 42 -14.72 -6.89 -23.44
C HIS A 42 -14.06 -7.41 -22.14
N PRO A 43 -12.99 -6.79 -21.64
CA PRO A 43 -12.33 -7.18 -20.40
C PRO A 43 -13.20 -6.93 -19.16
N THR A 44 -14.06 -7.89 -18.82
CA THR A 44 -14.87 -7.88 -17.59
C THR A 44 -14.09 -8.51 -16.42
N PRO A 45 -14.52 -8.31 -15.16
CA PRO A 45 -13.95 -9.03 -14.02
C PRO A 45 -13.95 -10.56 -14.21
N GLU A 46 -15.04 -11.10 -14.72
CA GLU A 46 -15.20 -12.55 -15.01
C GLU A 46 -14.21 -13.00 -16.09
N ALA A 47 -14.02 -12.18 -17.13
CA ALA A 47 -13.06 -12.48 -18.19
C ALA A 47 -11.63 -12.56 -17.67
N LEU A 48 -11.23 -11.65 -16.77
CA LEU A 48 -9.92 -11.67 -16.12
C LEU A 48 -9.74 -12.89 -15.23
N CYS A 49 -10.75 -13.22 -14.42
CA CYS A 49 -10.75 -14.37 -13.55
C CYS A 49 -10.70 -15.70 -14.35
N ASP A 50 -11.56 -15.85 -15.36
CA ASP A 50 -11.57 -17.05 -16.21
C ASP A 50 -10.23 -17.24 -16.95
N SER A 51 -9.64 -16.17 -17.44
CA SER A 51 -8.31 -16.20 -18.06
C SER A 51 -7.22 -16.67 -17.09
N ALA A 52 -7.23 -16.15 -15.85
CA ALA A 52 -6.25 -16.56 -14.84
C ALA A 52 -6.39 -18.05 -14.48
N LEU A 53 -7.60 -18.51 -14.23
CA LEU A 53 -7.87 -19.92 -13.92
C LEU A 53 -7.59 -20.85 -15.09
N TYR A 54 -7.87 -20.42 -16.33
CA TYR A 54 -7.49 -21.18 -17.51
C TYR A 54 -5.97 -21.37 -17.59
N HIS A 55 -5.18 -20.34 -17.37
CA HIS A 55 -3.72 -20.45 -17.37
C HIS A 55 -3.20 -21.30 -16.20
N ALA A 56 -3.84 -21.26 -15.03
CA ALA A 56 -3.52 -22.15 -13.93
C ALA A 56 -3.74 -23.61 -14.35
N SER A 57 -4.88 -23.92 -14.97
CA SER A 57 -5.18 -25.27 -15.44
C SER A 57 -4.18 -25.83 -16.46
N LEU A 58 -3.49 -24.97 -17.20
CA LEU A 58 -2.42 -25.40 -18.11
C LEU A 58 -1.17 -25.88 -17.34
N LEU A 59 -0.86 -25.31 -16.17
CA LEU A 59 0.24 -25.74 -15.30
C LEU A 59 -0.15 -26.99 -14.52
N GLU A 60 -1.38 -27.07 -14.03
CA GLU A 60 -1.94 -28.22 -13.33
C GLU A 60 -1.89 -29.50 -14.17
N LYS A 61 -2.07 -29.40 -15.51
CA LYS A 61 -1.90 -30.54 -16.44
C LYS A 61 -0.51 -31.19 -16.37
N PHE A 62 0.49 -30.47 -15.90
CA PHE A 62 1.85 -30.95 -15.70
C PHE A 62 2.18 -31.14 -14.22
N ASP A 63 1.17 -31.29 -13.37
CA ASP A 63 1.29 -31.47 -11.93
C ASP A 63 2.12 -30.35 -11.26
N PHE A 64 1.93 -29.09 -11.71
CA PHE A 64 2.58 -27.93 -11.16
C PHE A 64 1.54 -27.02 -10.49
N ASN A 65 1.57 -26.95 -9.13
CA ASN A 65 0.58 -26.27 -8.31
C ASN A 65 1.16 -25.10 -7.49
N ASP A 66 2.47 -24.86 -7.58
CA ASP A 66 3.11 -23.70 -6.94
C ASP A 66 2.88 -22.45 -7.79
N ILE A 67 1.64 -21.97 -7.77
CA ILE A 67 1.10 -20.92 -8.65
C ILE A 67 0.69 -19.71 -7.84
N VAL A 68 0.95 -18.52 -8.37
CA VAL A 68 0.45 -17.23 -7.88
C VAL A 68 -0.37 -16.59 -9.00
N LEU A 69 -1.55 -16.05 -8.69
CA LEU A 69 -2.38 -15.36 -9.69
C LEU A 69 -2.26 -13.84 -9.57
N SER A 70 -2.22 -13.17 -10.71
CA SER A 70 -2.20 -11.71 -10.79
C SER A 70 -3.11 -11.24 -11.94
N MET A 71 -4.18 -10.54 -11.61
CA MET A 71 -5.15 -10.00 -12.55
C MET A 71 -5.15 -8.47 -12.49
N LYS A 72 -4.61 -7.84 -13.50
CA LYS A 72 -4.37 -6.38 -13.49
C LYS A 72 -5.26 -5.68 -14.50
N SER A 73 -5.81 -4.56 -14.04
CA SER A 73 -6.56 -3.63 -14.89
C SER A 73 -6.17 -2.19 -14.54
N SER A 74 -6.27 -1.28 -15.49
CA SER A 74 -6.17 0.16 -15.28
C SER A 74 -7.44 0.74 -14.63
N THR A 75 -8.54 -0.01 -14.67
CA THR A 75 -9.81 0.30 -14.01
C THR A 75 -9.87 -0.39 -12.66
N VAL A 76 -9.79 0.40 -11.59
CA VAL A 76 -9.70 -0.09 -10.21
C VAL A 76 -10.89 -0.98 -9.84
N SER A 77 -12.11 -0.58 -10.17
CA SER A 77 -13.32 -1.38 -9.87
C SER A 77 -13.35 -2.74 -10.57
N THR A 78 -12.87 -2.81 -11.82
CA THR A 78 -12.74 -4.07 -12.56
C THR A 78 -11.71 -4.98 -11.91
N MET A 79 -10.58 -4.42 -11.48
CA MET A 79 -9.53 -5.16 -10.80
C MET A 79 -10.04 -5.74 -9.46
N ILE A 80 -10.67 -4.93 -8.62
CA ILE A 80 -11.20 -5.37 -7.31
C ILE A 80 -12.14 -6.56 -7.51
N LYS A 81 -13.15 -6.42 -8.38
CA LYS A 81 -14.12 -7.50 -8.64
C LYS A 81 -13.48 -8.77 -9.21
N ALA A 82 -12.45 -8.64 -10.03
CA ALA A 82 -11.74 -9.81 -10.56
C ALA A 82 -11.02 -10.60 -9.46
N TYR A 83 -10.40 -9.91 -8.49
CA TYR A 83 -9.76 -10.56 -7.35
C TYR A 83 -10.76 -11.13 -6.35
N GLU A 84 -11.88 -10.46 -6.11
CA GLU A 84 -12.98 -10.99 -5.29
C GLU A 84 -13.48 -12.31 -5.87
N LEU A 85 -13.76 -12.35 -7.20
CA LEU A 85 -14.16 -13.57 -7.89
C LEU A 85 -13.10 -14.68 -7.83
N ALA A 86 -11.82 -14.35 -7.93
CA ALA A 86 -10.75 -15.33 -7.84
C ALA A 86 -10.63 -15.91 -6.43
N ALA A 87 -10.72 -15.05 -5.39
CA ALA A 87 -10.70 -15.49 -4.00
C ALA A 87 -11.86 -16.44 -3.64
N GLU A 88 -13.02 -16.33 -4.33
CA GLU A 88 -14.14 -17.27 -4.18
C GLU A 88 -13.94 -18.60 -4.93
N ARG A 89 -13.08 -18.64 -5.96
CA ARG A 89 -13.00 -19.75 -6.91
C ARG A 89 -11.74 -20.57 -6.79
N CYS A 90 -10.70 -20.10 -6.11
CA CYS A 90 -9.44 -20.83 -5.93
C CYS A 90 -8.70 -20.39 -4.68
N ASP A 91 -7.80 -21.25 -4.22
CA ASP A 91 -6.94 -21.02 -3.05
C ASP A 91 -5.52 -20.56 -3.43
N TYR A 92 -5.27 -20.21 -4.69
CA TYR A 92 -3.96 -19.71 -5.12
C TYR A 92 -3.65 -18.36 -4.51
N PRO A 93 -2.41 -18.13 -4.02
CA PRO A 93 -1.97 -16.83 -3.59
C PRO A 93 -2.20 -15.75 -4.66
N LEU A 94 -2.64 -14.56 -4.22
CA LEU A 94 -3.02 -13.46 -5.09
C LEU A 94 -1.99 -12.33 -5.02
N HIS A 95 -1.46 -11.96 -6.19
CA HIS A 95 -0.53 -10.84 -6.33
C HIS A 95 -1.27 -9.60 -6.84
N LEU A 96 -1.55 -8.65 -5.95
CA LEU A 96 -2.34 -7.47 -6.24
C LEU A 96 -1.54 -6.39 -6.98
N GLY A 97 -2.20 -5.65 -7.85
CA GLY A 97 -1.61 -4.48 -8.49
C GLY A 97 -2.49 -3.86 -9.56
N VAL A 98 -2.51 -2.53 -9.59
CA VAL A 98 -3.11 -1.76 -10.68
C VAL A 98 -2.08 -1.63 -11.80
N THR A 99 -2.46 -1.86 -13.06
CA THR A 99 -1.59 -1.64 -14.23
C THR A 99 -1.92 -0.30 -14.87
N GLU A 100 -0.92 0.33 -15.51
CA GLU A 100 -1.14 1.62 -16.20
C GLU A 100 -1.79 2.65 -15.26
N ALA A 101 -1.32 2.68 -14.00
CA ALA A 101 -1.93 3.51 -12.98
C ALA A 101 -1.73 5.01 -13.23
N GLY A 102 -0.70 5.38 -13.99
CA GLY A 102 -0.40 6.75 -14.40
C GLY A 102 0.83 7.33 -13.70
N THR A 103 0.91 8.66 -13.71
CA THR A 103 1.98 9.41 -13.02
C THR A 103 1.93 9.18 -11.51
N GLU A 104 3.01 9.55 -10.82
CA GLU A 104 3.20 9.34 -9.37
C GLU A 104 1.93 9.63 -8.55
N ARG A 105 1.36 10.83 -8.67
CA ARG A 105 0.17 11.23 -7.91
C ARG A 105 -1.04 10.33 -8.16
N MET A 106 -1.46 10.15 -9.41
CA MET A 106 -2.64 9.35 -9.73
C MET A 106 -2.39 7.85 -9.58
N GLY A 107 -1.16 7.43 -9.84
CA GLY A 107 -0.74 6.05 -9.66
C GLY A 107 -0.81 5.61 -8.19
N ILE A 108 -0.36 6.45 -7.26
CA ILE A 108 -0.49 6.20 -5.82
C ILE A 108 -1.97 6.14 -5.42
N ILE A 109 -2.79 7.11 -5.85
CA ILE A 109 -4.22 7.13 -5.50
C ILE A 109 -4.94 5.87 -6.00
N LYS A 110 -4.73 5.48 -7.25
CA LYS A 110 -5.36 4.27 -7.82
C LYS A 110 -4.87 3.00 -7.13
N SER A 111 -3.56 2.91 -6.86
CA SER A 111 -2.98 1.75 -6.18
C SER A 111 -3.48 1.65 -4.74
N SER A 112 -3.53 2.76 -4.01
CA SER A 112 -4.08 2.81 -2.65
C SER A 112 -5.54 2.37 -2.61
N ALA A 113 -6.36 2.88 -3.53
CA ALA A 113 -7.77 2.51 -3.61
C ALA A 113 -7.96 1.03 -3.97
N GLY A 114 -7.24 0.53 -4.98
CA GLY A 114 -7.42 -0.83 -5.47
C GLY A 114 -6.82 -1.89 -4.56
N ILE A 115 -5.56 -1.72 -4.17
CA ILE A 115 -4.85 -2.65 -3.27
C ILE A 115 -5.46 -2.56 -1.87
N GLY A 116 -5.70 -1.34 -1.38
CA GLY A 116 -6.25 -1.12 -0.04
C GLY A 116 -7.62 -1.75 0.16
N ALA A 117 -8.53 -1.62 -0.80
CA ALA A 117 -9.85 -2.25 -0.72
C ALA A 117 -9.75 -3.78 -0.57
N LEU A 118 -8.89 -4.42 -1.35
CA LEU A 118 -8.73 -5.88 -1.30
C LEU A 118 -8.07 -6.33 0.01
N LEU A 119 -7.00 -5.67 0.44
CA LEU A 119 -6.31 -6.01 1.69
C LEU A 119 -7.21 -5.86 2.92
N LEU A 120 -8.09 -4.84 2.97
CA LEU A 120 -9.07 -4.68 4.05
C LEU A 120 -10.11 -5.81 4.09
N HIS A 121 -10.36 -6.49 2.97
CA HIS A 121 -11.21 -7.67 2.89
C HIS A 121 -10.44 -8.99 3.08
N GLY A 122 -9.15 -8.93 3.44
CA GLY A 122 -8.31 -10.11 3.63
C GLY A 122 -7.90 -10.80 2.32
N ILE A 123 -7.99 -10.09 1.19
CA ILE A 123 -7.66 -10.61 -0.14
C ILE A 123 -6.30 -10.06 -0.57
N GLY A 124 -5.34 -10.96 -0.85
CA GLY A 124 -4.02 -10.63 -1.38
C GLY A 124 -2.87 -11.03 -0.45
N ASP A 125 -1.82 -11.58 -1.06
CA ASP A 125 -0.64 -12.13 -0.37
C ASP A 125 0.61 -11.33 -0.67
N THR A 126 0.68 -10.74 -1.85
CA THR A 126 1.77 -9.86 -2.29
C THR A 126 1.22 -8.70 -3.09
N ILE A 127 1.95 -7.58 -3.12
CA ILE A 127 1.51 -6.37 -3.80
C ILE A 127 2.57 -5.83 -4.76
N ARG A 128 2.14 -5.08 -5.77
CA ARG A 128 2.99 -4.27 -6.64
C ARG A 128 2.31 -2.93 -6.93
N VAL A 129 2.99 -1.86 -6.61
CA VAL A 129 2.67 -0.53 -7.10
C VAL A 129 3.36 -0.31 -8.45
N SER A 130 2.72 0.38 -9.38
CA SER A 130 3.28 0.71 -10.69
C SER A 130 3.05 2.18 -10.99
N LEU A 131 4.15 2.91 -11.16
CA LEU A 131 4.14 4.35 -11.36
C LEU A 131 4.95 4.72 -12.62
N THR A 132 4.54 5.77 -13.31
CA THR A 132 5.40 6.45 -14.29
C THR A 132 6.31 7.41 -13.52
N ALA A 133 7.28 6.83 -12.78
CA ALA A 133 8.24 7.53 -11.92
C ALA A 133 9.48 6.65 -11.67
N ASP A 134 10.41 7.12 -10.81
CA ASP A 134 11.52 6.32 -10.34
C ASP A 134 11.02 5.05 -9.64
N PRO A 135 11.54 3.84 -9.97
CA PRO A 135 11.10 2.57 -9.38
C PRO A 135 11.18 2.51 -7.85
N VAL A 136 12.12 3.24 -7.24
CA VAL A 136 12.24 3.31 -5.78
C VAL A 136 10.99 3.91 -5.13
N LYS A 137 10.32 4.85 -5.80
CA LYS A 137 9.05 5.44 -5.34
C LYS A 137 7.91 4.44 -5.29
N GLU A 138 7.92 3.41 -6.13
CA GLU A 138 6.93 2.32 -6.09
C GLU A 138 7.03 1.53 -4.79
N VAL A 139 8.26 1.30 -4.30
CA VAL A 139 8.52 0.61 -3.04
C VAL A 139 8.04 1.44 -1.86
N TYR A 140 8.38 2.74 -1.83
CA TYR A 140 7.88 3.63 -0.77
C TYR A 140 6.36 3.70 -0.74
N ALA A 141 5.72 3.88 -1.90
CA ALA A 141 4.27 3.90 -1.99
C ALA A 141 3.62 2.57 -1.53
N ALA A 142 4.27 1.43 -1.79
CA ALA A 142 3.79 0.14 -1.31
C ALA A 142 3.82 0.05 0.22
N HIS A 143 4.92 0.47 0.85
CA HIS A 143 5.03 0.54 2.31
C HIS A 143 4.02 1.54 2.91
N ASP A 144 3.86 2.71 2.28
CA ASP A 144 2.90 3.72 2.74
C ASP A 144 1.46 3.20 2.71
N ILE A 145 1.09 2.42 1.67
CA ILE A 145 -0.22 1.75 1.60
C ILE A 145 -0.38 0.76 2.74
N LEU A 146 0.62 -0.09 3.00
CA LEU A 146 0.54 -1.09 4.08
C LEU A 146 0.48 -0.45 5.47
N LYS A 147 1.21 0.65 5.68
CA LYS A 147 1.15 1.44 6.92
C LYS A 147 -0.20 2.13 7.11
N ALA A 148 -0.75 2.73 6.05
CA ALA A 148 -2.06 3.37 6.09
C ALA A 148 -3.21 2.39 6.42
N LEU A 149 -2.99 1.09 6.21
CA LEU A 149 -3.93 0.01 6.52
C LEU A 149 -3.63 -0.70 7.85
N ASP A 150 -2.66 -0.22 8.64
CA ASP A 150 -2.18 -0.85 9.88
C ASP A 150 -1.68 -2.30 9.71
N ILE A 151 -1.34 -2.71 8.49
CA ILE A 151 -0.76 -4.03 8.17
C ILE A 151 0.73 -4.03 8.48
N GLU A 152 1.47 -3.02 8.04
CA GLU A 152 2.88 -2.81 8.37
C GLU A 152 2.96 -1.87 9.56
N LYS A 153 3.57 -2.35 10.65
CA LYS A 153 3.71 -1.60 11.91
C LYS A 153 5.12 -1.07 12.13
N ASP A 154 6.05 -1.39 11.25
CA ASP A 154 7.43 -0.93 11.38
C ASP A 154 7.55 0.54 10.97
N GLY A 155 8.19 1.34 11.83
CA GLY A 155 8.40 2.75 11.60
C GLY A 155 7.38 3.66 12.27
N VAL A 156 7.43 4.94 11.92
CA VAL A 156 6.60 5.97 12.53
C VAL A 156 5.24 6.07 11.84
N GLN A 157 4.18 6.00 12.62
CA GLN A 157 2.83 6.37 12.18
C GLN A 157 2.59 7.85 12.49
N PHE A 158 2.24 8.65 11.47
CA PHE A 158 1.97 10.07 11.63
C PHE A 158 0.50 10.37 11.82
N VAL A 159 0.21 11.24 12.79
CA VAL A 159 -1.10 11.85 12.96
C VAL A 159 -0.92 13.36 12.97
N SER A 160 -1.56 14.05 12.04
CA SER A 160 -1.55 15.50 11.98
C SER A 160 -2.97 16.02 11.81
N CYS A 161 -3.33 17.06 12.53
CA CYS A 161 -4.63 17.70 12.33
C CYS A 161 -4.62 18.55 11.08
N PRO A 162 -5.78 18.76 10.42
CA PRO A 162 -5.87 19.71 9.32
C PRO A 162 -5.71 21.14 9.86
N THR A 163 -5.20 22.05 9.01
CA THR A 163 -5.19 23.47 9.33
C THR A 163 -6.60 24.00 9.53
N CYS A 164 -6.86 24.64 10.67
CA CYS A 164 -8.15 25.25 10.99
C CYS A 164 -7.95 26.64 11.64
N GLY A 165 -9.02 27.34 11.92
CA GLY A 165 -8.97 28.68 12.56
C GLY A 165 -8.33 28.72 13.95
N ARG A 166 -8.07 27.59 14.57
CA ARG A 166 -7.37 27.45 15.86
C ARG A 166 -5.87 27.21 15.74
N THR A 167 -5.36 26.93 14.55
CA THR A 167 -3.92 26.71 14.30
C THR A 167 -3.12 27.95 14.66
N ARG A 168 -2.05 27.83 15.46
CA ARG A 168 -1.23 28.91 16.01
C ARG A 168 0.23 28.85 15.58
N ILE A 169 0.63 27.84 14.83
CA ILE A 169 1.99 27.59 14.34
C ILE A 169 1.97 27.34 12.83
N ASP A 170 3.12 27.39 12.19
CA ASP A 170 3.26 26.92 10.80
C ASP A 170 3.18 25.38 10.74
N LEU A 171 1.95 24.87 10.95
CA LEU A 171 1.67 23.45 11.05
C LEU A 171 2.14 22.66 9.82
N VAL A 172 1.93 23.22 8.63
CA VAL A 172 2.29 22.54 7.37
C VAL A 172 3.80 22.33 7.28
N LYS A 173 4.57 23.38 7.57
CA LYS A 173 6.04 23.30 7.58
C LYS A 173 6.54 22.32 8.63
N ILE A 174 6.04 22.42 9.86
CA ILE A 174 6.47 21.60 10.98
C ILE A 174 6.12 20.13 10.74
N ALA A 175 4.91 19.82 10.25
CA ALA A 175 4.50 18.44 9.96
C ALA A 175 5.38 17.80 8.89
N ASN A 176 5.62 18.50 7.78
CA ASN A 176 6.50 18.00 6.72
C ASN A 176 7.95 17.79 7.22
N GLU A 177 8.47 18.72 8.04
CA GLU A 177 9.81 18.61 8.59
C GLU A 177 9.96 17.40 9.53
N VAL A 178 8.96 17.17 10.38
CA VAL A 178 8.93 16.00 11.28
C VAL A 178 8.84 14.70 10.49
N GLU A 179 7.96 14.65 9.48
CA GLU A 179 7.80 13.48 8.62
C GLU A 179 9.09 13.16 7.87
N ASP A 180 9.75 14.16 7.29
CA ASP A 180 11.02 13.97 6.59
C ASP A 180 12.15 13.47 7.51
N LYS A 181 12.28 14.05 8.71
CA LYS A 181 13.29 13.64 9.68
C LYS A 181 13.07 12.25 10.25
N LEU A 182 11.82 11.79 10.36
CA LEU A 182 11.47 10.49 10.91
C LEU A 182 11.19 9.42 9.84
N ARG A 183 11.28 9.73 8.56
CA ARG A 183 11.01 8.81 7.44
C ARG A 183 11.75 7.47 7.55
N ASN A 184 13.00 7.49 8.01
CA ASN A 184 13.85 6.30 8.14
C ASN A 184 13.90 5.76 9.58
N CYS A 185 13.10 6.30 10.49
CA CYS A 185 13.01 5.81 11.86
C CYS A 185 12.31 4.44 11.87
N LYS A 186 12.97 3.44 12.44
CA LYS A 186 12.47 2.06 12.52
C LYS A 186 11.66 1.77 13.79
N LYS A 187 11.52 2.76 14.68
CA LYS A 187 10.75 2.59 15.92
C LYS A 187 9.26 2.51 15.59
N ASN A 188 8.61 1.49 16.10
CA ASN A 188 7.15 1.37 15.96
C ASN A 188 6.46 2.29 16.97
N ILE A 189 6.26 3.54 16.55
CA ILE A 189 5.68 4.61 17.39
C ILE A 189 4.68 5.44 16.58
N LYS A 190 3.68 5.96 17.27
CA LYS A 190 2.73 6.93 16.74
C LYS A 190 3.14 8.34 17.16
N VAL A 191 3.44 9.20 16.17
CA VAL A 191 3.86 10.59 16.39
C VAL A 191 2.75 11.54 15.95
N ALA A 192 2.39 12.49 16.81
CA ALA A 192 1.35 13.48 16.53
C ALA A 192 1.90 14.89 16.36
N VAL A 193 1.45 15.60 15.33
CA VAL A 193 1.74 17.01 15.10
C VAL A 193 0.44 17.81 15.06
N MET A 194 0.16 18.58 16.10
CA MET A 194 -1.11 19.26 16.31
C MET A 194 -0.96 20.78 16.27
N GLY A 195 -1.85 21.46 15.53
CA GLY A 195 -1.79 22.90 15.30
C GLY A 195 -2.23 23.78 16.48
N CYS A 196 -2.88 23.20 17.52
CA CYS A 196 -3.30 23.96 18.70
C CYS A 196 -3.22 23.13 19.98
N VAL A 197 -2.99 23.82 21.12
CA VAL A 197 -2.92 23.18 22.44
C VAL A 197 -4.29 22.82 23.01
N VAL A 198 -5.39 23.37 22.47
CA VAL A 198 -6.74 23.19 23.03
C VAL A 198 -7.23 21.75 22.84
N ASN A 199 -7.17 21.26 21.62
CA ASN A 199 -7.65 19.91 21.28
C ASN A 199 -6.49 18.92 21.03
N GLY A 200 -5.28 19.43 20.71
CA GLY A 200 -4.16 18.64 20.28
C GLY A 200 -3.83 17.45 21.18
N PRO A 201 -3.57 17.64 22.48
CA PRO A 201 -3.25 16.55 23.39
C PRO A 201 -4.43 15.58 23.59
N GLY A 202 -5.67 16.05 23.48
CA GLY A 202 -6.88 15.21 23.60
C GLY A 202 -7.12 14.35 22.37
N GLU A 203 -7.04 14.95 21.18
CA GLU A 203 -7.23 14.26 19.90
C GLU A 203 -6.08 13.28 19.61
N ALA A 204 -4.89 13.57 20.11
CA ALA A 204 -3.69 12.74 19.95
C ALA A 204 -3.33 11.91 21.20
N ARG A 205 -4.29 11.63 22.07
CA ARG A 205 -4.06 10.86 23.32
C ARG A 205 -3.43 9.49 23.08
N GLU A 206 -3.75 8.86 21.97
CA GLU A 206 -3.22 7.56 21.60
C GLU A 206 -1.83 7.63 20.94
N ALA A 207 -1.31 8.83 20.67
CA ALA A 207 0.05 8.97 20.16
C ALA A 207 1.07 8.71 21.28
N ASP A 208 2.15 8.00 20.94
CA ASP A 208 3.22 7.73 21.88
C ASP A 208 3.94 9.01 22.27
N ILE A 209 4.09 9.94 21.31
CA ILE A 209 4.70 11.25 21.49
C ILE A 209 4.08 12.25 20.50
N GLY A 210 4.05 13.52 20.86
CA GLY A 210 3.55 14.53 19.95
C GLY A 210 3.86 15.95 20.38
N ILE A 211 3.58 16.87 19.48
CA ILE A 211 3.66 18.32 19.71
C ILE A 211 2.33 18.99 19.41
N ALA A 212 2.03 20.06 20.12
CA ALA A 212 0.84 20.89 19.93
C ALA A 212 1.20 22.36 19.96
N GLY A 213 0.78 23.10 18.93
CA GLY A 213 1.09 24.51 18.75
C GLY A 213 0.32 25.44 19.70
N GLY A 214 0.95 26.55 20.10
CA GLY A 214 0.37 27.66 20.85
C GLY A 214 0.94 28.98 20.37
N ASP A 215 0.53 30.10 20.96
CA ASP A 215 1.02 31.44 20.56
C ASP A 215 2.50 31.61 20.91
N GLY A 216 3.39 31.61 19.89
CA GLY A 216 4.85 31.72 20.02
C GLY A 216 5.54 30.58 20.76
N CYS A 217 4.83 29.54 21.12
CA CYS A 217 5.32 28.38 21.87
C CYS A 217 4.44 27.17 21.56
N GLY A 218 4.90 25.99 21.98
CA GLY A 218 4.09 24.78 21.91
C GLY A 218 4.38 23.83 23.05
N LEU A 219 3.64 22.74 23.06
CA LEU A 219 3.76 21.68 24.06
C LEU A 219 4.33 20.42 23.41
N VAL A 220 5.22 19.75 24.12
CA VAL A 220 5.59 18.36 23.87
C VAL A 220 4.80 17.50 24.83
N PHE A 221 4.14 16.46 24.32
CA PHE A 221 3.31 15.57 25.16
C PHE A 221 3.57 14.10 24.81
N LYS A 222 3.34 13.22 25.78
CA LYS A 222 3.47 11.77 25.65
C LYS A 222 2.21 11.12 26.18
N LYS A 223 1.52 10.34 25.31
CA LYS A 223 0.26 9.67 25.65
C LYS A 223 -0.80 10.62 26.28
N GLY A 224 -0.87 11.84 25.72
CA GLY A 224 -1.78 12.88 26.20
C GLY A 224 -1.28 13.68 27.40
N GLU A 225 -0.20 13.29 28.08
CA GLU A 225 0.38 14.02 29.21
C GLU A 225 1.42 15.03 28.72
N ILE A 226 1.32 16.28 29.18
CA ILE A 226 2.24 17.35 28.82
C ILE A 226 3.59 17.11 29.51
N LEU A 227 4.66 16.95 28.73
CA LEU A 227 6.02 16.83 29.24
C LEU A 227 6.65 18.20 29.49
N ARG A 228 6.62 19.07 28.48
CA ARG A 228 7.25 20.40 28.53
C ARG A 228 6.65 21.36 27.55
N LYS A 229 6.82 22.66 27.85
CA LYS A 229 6.51 23.79 26.97
C LYS A 229 7.81 24.31 26.37
N VAL A 230 7.85 24.55 25.07
CA VAL A 230 9.03 25.04 24.35
C VAL A 230 8.64 26.15 23.36
N PRO A 231 9.57 27.03 22.98
CA PRO A 231 9.37 27.97 21.87
C PRO A 231 9.03 27.27 20.57
N GLU A 232 8.29 27.92 19.67
CA GLU A 232 7.84 27.31 18.40
C GLU A 232 9.01 26.80 17.55
N ASP A 233 10.08 27.58 17.45
CA ASP A 233 11.31 27.24 16.71
C ASP A 233 12.07 26.02 17.27
N LYS A 234 11.74 25.57 18.46
CA LYS A 234 12.34 24.40 19.13
C LYS A 234 11.42 23.17 19.19
N LEU A 235 10.20 23.26 18.63
CA LEU A 235 9.23 22.18 18.72
C LEU A 235 9.71 20.89 18.05
N VAL A 236 10.28 20.99 16.86
CA VAL A 236 10.76 19.83 16.11
C VAL A 236 11.93 19.18 16.82
N ASP A 237 12.93 19.96 17.23
CA ASP A 237 14.10 19.43 17.95
C ASP A 237 13.68 18.76 19.25
N ALA A 238 12.79 19.40 20.02
CA ALA A 238 12.27 18.86 21.27
C ALA A 238 11.48 17.55 21.09
N LEU A 239 10.73 17.42 19.99
CA LEU A 239 10.05 16.19 19.63
C LEU A 239 11.05 15.06 19.33
N LEU A 240 12.07 15.35 18.50
CA LEU A 240 13.09 14.37 18.10
C LEU A 240 13.89 13.87 19.30
N GLU A 241 14.27 14.77 20.23
CA GLU A 241 14.91 14.38 21.49
C GLU A 241 14.08 13.37 22.30
N GLU A 242 12.75 13.54 22.33
CA GLU A 242 11.89 12.60 23.05
C GLU A 242 11.67 11.30 22.25
N VAL A 243 11.64 11.36 20.92
CA VAL A 243 11.60 10.17 20.06
C VAL A 243 12.84 9.31 20.28
N GLU A 244 14.03 9.89 20.46
CA GLU A 244 15.26 9.14 20.71
C GLU A 244 15.22 8.36 22.02
N LYS A 245 14.46 8.83 23.02
CA LYS A 245 14.34 8.20 24.35
C LYS A 245 13.29 7.06 24.40
N LEU A 246 12.48 6.88 23.33
CA LEU A 246 11.51 5.79 23.22
C LEU A 246 12.18 4.52 22.66
#